data_5a64aaf9d7ab70f56d5c3672a0594199
#
_entry.id   5a64aaf9d7ab70f56d5c3672a0594199
#
_cell.length_a   1.000
_cell.length_b   1.000
_cell.length_c   1.000
_cell.angle_alpha   90.00
_cell.angle_beta   90.00
_cell.angle_gamma   90.00
#
_symmetry.space_group_name_H-M   'P 1'
#
loop_
_entity.id
_entity.type
_entity.pdbx_description
1 polymer ?
#
loop_
_entity_poly.entity_id
_entity_poly.type
_entity_poly.pdbx_seq_one_letter_code
_entity_poly.pdbx_strand_id
1 'polypeptide(L)'
;MPLIHWLTLSLTEGIGPILARRLTDTTGSVASACSANANVLREIEGIGAGKSTKIAQSLRDAAGLAEAEIQRAAACGARIICPEDDSYSLLLRTIPDAPLVLYVKGTLEPRDLNAVAIVGSRKCSFYGREQSERFAALLAGAGVTVISGGARGIDSAAHRGALSHPQGRTLAVLGCGVNIAYPPENAGLFEQIAQRGAVISEFPIDTPPLAENFPKRNRIVSGMSRGVLVVEADVRSGALITARQAGVDQGRVVFALPGRVDNALSIGPHQLIRDGAILVTRLEDILEDLGPLPVEATESISPAPVMDAAPITTAPPPPKVFNLSEHQQQIVDQLGSDAIGIDALVERTGMEVSIIMRELTFLSLKGAVQRVDGQNYRRAR
;
A
#
# COMPACT_ATOMS: atom_id res chain seq x y z
N MET A 1 7.31 -27.45 -13.19
CA MET A 1 7.21 -25.99 -13.06
C MET A 1 6.61 -25.67 -11.70
N PRO A 2 7.19 -24.80 -10.89
CA PRO A 2 6.67 -24.53 -9.52
C PRO A 2 5.20 -24.05 -9.52
N LEU A 3 4.82 -23.22 -10.49
CA LEU A 3 3.45 -22.69 -10.59
C LEU A 3 2.36 -23.75 -10.57
N ILE A 4 2.52 -24.87 -11.29
CA ILE A 4 1.48 -25.90 -11.36
C ILE A 4 1.19 -26.51 -9.97
N HIS A 5 2.21 -26.69 -9.14
CA HIS A 5 2.05 -27.22 -7.80
C HIS A 5 1.37 -26.21 -6.85
N TRP A 6 1.78 -24.93 -6.90
CA TRP A 6 1.10 -23.88 -6.13
C TRP A 6 -0.38 -23.74 -6.52
N LEU A 7 -0.66 -23.82 -7.82
CA LEU A 7 -2.03 -23.75 -8.32
C LEU A 7 -2.85 -24.98 -7.90
N THR A 8 -2.26 -26.18 -7.95
CA THR A 8 -2.90 -27.41 -7.44
C THR A 8 -3.29 -27.24 -5.98
N LEU A 9 -2.39 -26.77 -5.10
CA LEU A 9 -2.72 -26.51 -3.70
C LEU A 9 -3.83 -25.45 -3.56
N SER A 10 -3.78 -24.39 -4.36
CA SER A 10 -4.78 -23.30 -4.33
C SER A 10 -6.17 -23.77 -4.75
N LEU A 11 -6.26 -24.71 -5.69
CA LEU A 11 -7.52 -25.28 -6.18
C LEU A 11 -8.02 -26.45 -5.30
N THR A 12 -7.23 -26.89 -4.32
CA THR A 12 -7.60 -27.99 -3.44
C THR A 12 -8.62 -27.54 -2.39
N GLU A 13 -9.80 -28.14 -2.40
CA GLU A 13 -10.83 -27.86 -1.41
C GLU A 13 -10.35 -28.24 0.00
N GLY A 14 -10.52 -27.32 0.95
CA GLY A 14 -10.14 -27.50 2.35
C GLY A 14 -8.70 -27.16 2.68
N ILE A 15 -7.88 -26.75 1.71
CA ILE A 15 -6.55 -26.19 1.91
C ILE A 15 -6.61 -24.66 1.67
N GLY A 16 -6.36 -23.88 2.73
CA GLY A 16 -6.11 -22.45 2.63
C GLY A 16 -4.61 -22.15 2.77
N PRO A 17 -4.19 -20.88 2.63
CA PRO A 17 -2.78 -20.51 2.67
C PRO A 17 -2.01 -21.03 3.89
N ILE A 18 -2.59 -20.95 5.08
CA ILE A 18 -1.96 -21.42 6.32
C ILE A 18 -1.73 -22.95 6.29
N LEU A 19 -2.74 -23.71 5.87
CA LEU A 19 -2.61 -25.18 5.80
C LEU A 19 -1.64 -25.60 4.69
N ALA A 20 -1.66 -24.92 3.55
CA ALA A 20 -0.70 -25.16 2.47
C ALA A 20 0.73 -24.93 2.92
N ARG A 21 1.00 -23.84 3.65
CA ARG A 21 2.32 -23.55 4.23
C ARG A 21 2.75 -24.65 5.20
N ARG A 22 1.92 -25.00 6.18
CA ARG A 22 2.22 -26.11 7.12
C ARG A 22 2.50 -27.43 6.41
N LEU A 23 1.70 -27.74 5.37
CA LEU A 23 1.88 -28.94 4.59
C LEU A 23 3.21 -28.92 3.81
N THR A 24 3.56 -27.79 3.20
CA THR A 24 4.83 -27.61 2.49
C THR A 24 6.02 -27.72 3.45
N ASP A 25 5.93 -27.11 4.63
CA ASP A 25 6.98 -27.18 5.67
C ASP A 25 7.19 -28.62 6.15
N THR A 26 6.09 -29.38 6.34
CA THR A 26 6.15 -30.78 6.78
C THR A 26 6.70 -31.72 5.70
N THR A 27 6.32 -31.50 4.43
CA THR A 27 6.71 -32.38 3.30
C THR A 27 8.01 -31.95 2.61
N GLY A 28 8.57 -30.79 2.99
CA GLY A 28 9.83 -30.25 2.51
C GLY A 28 9.75 -29.54 1.14
N SER A 29 8.64 -29.68 0.40
CA SER A 29 8.43 -28.96 -0.86
C SER A 29 6.97 -28.88 -1.27
N VAL A 30 6.64 -27.87 -2.10
CA VAL A 30 5.29 -27.72 -2.69
C VAL A 30 4.91 -28.91 -3.56
N ALA A 31 5.86 -29.48 -4.29
CA ALA A 31 5.63 -30.67 -5.12
C ALA A 31 5.28 -31.91 -4.27
N SER A 32 6.01 -32.12 -3.19
CA SER A 32 5.70 -33.19 -2.22
C SER A 32 4.36 -32.98 -1.53
N ALA A 33 4.02 -31.73 -1.21
CA ALA A 33 2.73 -31.36 -0.64
C ALA A 33 1.55 -31.76 -1.56
N CYS A 34 1.68 -31.56 -2.88
CA CYS A 34 0.66 -31.96 -3.85
C CYS A 34 0.46 -33.48 -3.93
N SER A 35 1.45 -34.28 -3.49
CA SER A 35 1.40 -35.76 -3.49
C SER A 35 1.03 -36.33 -2.13
N ALA A 36 0.65 -35.51 -1.14
CA ALA A 36 0.38 -35.90 0.22
C ALA A 36 -0.86 -36.85 0.27
N ASN A 37 -0.68 -37.99 0.89
CA ASN A 37 -1.78 -38.93 1.16
C ASN A 37 -2.49 -38.60 2.49
N ALA A 38 -3.60 -39.29 2.77
CA ALA A 38 -4.40 -39.01 3.96
C ALA A 38 -3.62 -39.20 5.29
N ASN A 39 -2.59 -40.05 5.33
CA ASN A 39 -1.79 -40.24 6.54
C ASN A 39 -0.89 -39.03 6.81
N VAL A 40 -0.16 -38.57 5.80
CA VAL A 40 0.64 -37.35 5.89
C VAL A 40 -0.23 -36.14 6.27
N LEU A 41 -1.39 -35.98 5.64
CA LEU A 41 -2.33 -34.93 5.95
C LEU A 41 -2.83 -34.92 7.39
N ARG A 42 -2.93 -36.10 8.07
CA ARG A 42 -3.32 -36.17 9.48
C ARG A 42 -2.27 -35.65 10.45
N GLU A 43 -1.01 -35.59 10.03
CA GLU A 43 0.10 -35.04 10.83
C GLU A 43 0.06 -33.52 10.86
N ILE A 44 -0.71 -32.89 9.95
CA ILE A 44 -0.81 -31.44 9.86
C ILE A 44 -1.80 -30.91 10.90
N GLU A 45 -1.36 -30.02 11.75
CA GLU A 45 -2.22 -29.33 12.72
C GLU A 45 -3.39 -28.62 12.03
N GLY A 46 -4.62 -28.94 12.43
CA GLY A 46 -5.87 -28.44 11.84
C GLY A 46 -6.52 -29.39 10.81
N ILE A 47 -5.89 -30.53 10.48
CA ILE A 47 -6.45 -31.55 9.60
C ILE A 47 -6.79 -32.83 10.38
N GLY A 48 -8.05 -32.99 10.72
CA GLY A 48 -8.54 -34.24 11.37
C GLY A 48 -8.79 -35.38 10.38
N ALA A 49 -9.01 -36.57 10.89
CA ALA A 49 -9.16 -37.79 10.10
C ALA A 49 -10.23 -37.71 8.99
N GLY A 50 -11.38 -37.12 9.28
CA GLY A 50 -12.45 -36.95 8.27
C GLY A 50 -12.11 -35.97 7.16
N LYS A 51 -11.31 -34.92 7.47
CA LYS A 51 -10.85 -33.93 6.49
C LYS A 51 -9.70 -34.48 5.63
N SER A 52 -8.78 -35.25 6.20
CA SER A 52 -7.58 -35.73 5.49
C SER A 52 -7.92 -36.56 4.24
N THR A 53 -8.93 -37.42 4.32
CA THR A 53 -9.37 -38.23 3.17
C THR A 53 -9.98 -37.35 2.05
N LYS A 54 -10.82 -36.36 2.43
CA LYS A 54 -11.43 -35.43 1.47
C LYS A 54 -10.37 -34.57 0.80
N ILE A 55 -9.44 -34.03 1.56
CA ILE A 55 -8.32 -33.21 1.04
C ILE A 55 -7.43 -34.03 0.10
N ALA A 56 -7.09 -35.29 0.48
CA ALA A 56 -6.31 -36.19 -0.38
C ALA A 56 -6.99 -36.48 -1.72
N GLN A 57 -8.33 -36.60 -1.74
CA GLN A 57 -9.08 -36.74 -2.98
C GLN A 57 -9.05 -35.44 -3.78
N SER A 58 -9.35 -34.30 -3.14
CA SER A 58 -9.35 -32.98 -3.79
C SER A 58 -7.98 -32.63 -4.38
N LEU A 59 -6.85 -33.01 -3.74
CA LEU A 59 -5.51 -32.84 -4.29
C LEU A 59 -5.32 -33.53 -5.65
N ARG A 60 -5.81 -34.77 -5.75
CA ARG A 60 -5.75 -35.53 -7.02
C ARG A 60 -6.59 -34.90 -8.11
N ASP A 61 -7.79 -34.44 -7.75
CA ASP A 61 -8.73 -33.82 -8.69
C ASP A 61 -8.19 -32.44 -9.14
N ALA A 62 -7.61 -31.65 -8.22
CA ALA A 62 -7.05 -30.33 -8.48
C ALA A 62 -5.85 -30.37 -9.44
N ALA A 63 -5.05 -31.42 -9.42
CA ALA A 63 -3.91 -31.57 -10.33
C ALA A 63 -4.34 -31.55 -11.81
N GLY A 64 -5.47 -32.19 -12.15
CA GLY A 64 -6.03 -32.15 -13.51
C GLY A 64 -6.68 -30.81 -13.88
N LEU A 65 -7.08 -30.01 -12.90
CA LEU A 65 -7.72 -28.70 -13.12
C LEU A 65 -6.71 -27.57 -13.31
N ALA A 66 -5.50 -27.70 -12.78
CA ALA A 66 -4.51 -26.62 -12.77
C ALA A 66 -4.08 -26.20 -14.18
N GLU A 67 -3.87 -27.12 -15.10
CA GLU A 67 -3.51 -26.78 -16.50
C GLU A 67 -4.65 -26.06 -17.22
N ALA A 68 -5.89 -26.53 -17.03
CA ALA A 68 -7.07 -25.89 -17.60
C ALA A 68 -7.26 -24.46 -17.05
N GLU A 69 -6.95 -24.25 -15.77
CA GLU A 69 -7.03 -22.94 -15.14
C GLU A 69 -5.98 -21.95 -15.70
N ILE A 70 -4.77 -22.40 -15.96
CA ILE A 70 -3.74 -21.60 -16.64
C ILE A 70 -4.22 -21.17 -18.03
N GLN A 71 -4.81 -22.08 -18.78
CA GLN A 71 -5.35 -21.75 -20.11
C GLN A 71 -6.51 -20.76 -20.04
N ARG A 72 -7.43 -20.93 -19.08
CA ARG A 72 -8.54 -19.98 -18.84
C ARG A 72 -8.03 -18.58 -18.47
N ALA A 73 -7.03 -18.51 -17.61
CA ALA A 73 -6.41 -17.25 -17.25
C ALA A 73 -5.80 -16.55 -18.47
N ALA A 74 -5.02 -17.29 -19.26
CA ALA A 74 -4.42 -16.76 -20.49
C ALA A 74 -5.48 -16.29 -21.51
N ALA A 75 -6.58 -17.05 -21.68
CA ALA A 75 -7.66 -16.70 -22.60
C ALA A 75 -8.34 -15.37 -22.24
N CYS A 76 -8.37 -14.96 -20.97
CA CYS A 76 -8.92 -13.67 -20.55
C CYS A 76 -7.85 -12.58 -20.36
N GLY A 77 -6.60 -12.81 -20.82
CA GLY A 77 -5.50 -11.85 -20.74
C GLY A 77 -4.92 -11.70 -19.32
N ALA A 78 -5.12 -12.71 -18.46
CA ALA A 78 -4.50 -12.77 -17.15
C ALA A 78 -3.33 -13.74 -17.13
N ARG A 79 -2.32 -13.47 -16.30
CA ARG A 79 -1.27 -14.43 -15.92
C ARG A 79 -1.45 -14.85 -14.48
N ILE A 80 -1.00 -16.05 -14.16
CA ILE A 80 -0.98 -16.54 -12.77
C ILE A 80 0.46 -16.50 -12.29
N ILE A 81 0.69 -15.96 -11.09
CA ILE A 81 1.98 -15.91 -10.42
C ILE A 81 1.90 -16.63 -9.07
N CYS A 82 3.01 -17.15 -8.60
CA CYS A 82 3.15 -17.82 -7.31
C CYS A 82 4.24 -17.16 -6.45
N PRO A 83 4.40 -17.51 -5.17
CA PRO A 83 5.40 -16.89 -4.29
C PRO A 83 6.85 -17.01 -4.76
N GLU A 84 7.17 -17.92 -5.68
CA GLU A 84 8.52 -18.08 -6.25
C GLU A 84 8.79 -17.15 -7.44
N ASP A 85 7.76 -16.47 -7.97
CA ASP A 85 7.93 -15.51 -9.07
C ASP A 85 8.53 -14.20 -8.55
N ASP A 86 9.45 -13.60 -9.29
CA ASP A 86 10.08 -12.32 -8.97
C ASP A 86 9.06 -11.16 -8.87
N SER A 87 7.98 -11.26 -9.65
CA SER A 87 6.89 -10.26 -9.63
C SER A 87 5.92 -10.41 -8.45
N TYR A 88 6.05 -11.47 -7.63
CA TYR A 88 5.23 -11.61 -6.44
C TYR A 88 5.73 -10.66 -5.34
N SER A 89 4.86 -9.81 -4.81
CA SER A 89 5.22 -8.77 -3.84
C SER A 89 5.97 -9.32 -2.62
N LEU A 90 7.17 -8.79 -2.35
CA LEU A 90 7.94 -9.13 -1.15
C LEU A 90 7.16 -8.81 0.13
N LEU A 91 6.43 -7.69 0.15
CA LEU A 91 5.58 -7.32 1.29
C LEU A 91 4.47 -8.37 1.52
N LEU A 92 3.90 -8.89 0.45
CA LEU A 92 2.82 -9.89 0.55
C LEU A 92 3.35 -11.24 1.02
N ARG A 93 4.60 -11.61 0.70
CA ARG A 93 5.22 -12.86 1.21
C ARG A 93 5.34 -12.88 2.74
N THR A 94 5.41 -11.71 3.38
CA THR A 94 5.60 -11.62 4.85
C THR A 94 4.33 -11.84 5.65
N ILE A 95 3.15 -11.77 5.06
CA ILE A 95 1.91 -11.99 5.82
C ILE A 95 1.69 -13.48 6.10
N PRO A 96 1.09 -13.82 7.26
CA PRO A 96 0.94 -15.22 7.68
C PRO A 96 0.13 -16.09 6.71
N ASP A 97 -0.83 -15.48 6.04
CA ASP A 97 -1.79 -16.11 5.13
C ASP A 97 -1.62 -15.60 3.68
N ALA A 98 -0.37 -15.44 3.24
CA ALA A 98 -0.03 -15.01 1.88
C ALA A 98 -0.71 -15.91 0.83
N PRO A 99 -1.32 -15.33 -0.23
CA PRO A 99 -1.97 -16.11 -1.29
C PRO A 99 -1.02 -17.10 -1.95
N LEU A 100 -1.50 -18.31 -2.22
CA LEU A 100 -0.71 -19.35 -2.90
C LEU A 100 -0.47 -19.00 -4.37
N VAL A 101 -1.41 -18.30 -4.99
CA VAL A 101 -1.30 -17.76 -6.34
C VAL A 101 -2.02 -16.43 -6.44
N LEU A 102 -1.64 -15.63 -7.42
CA LEU A 102 -2.36 -14.42 -7.81
C LEU A 102 -2.61 -14.44 -9.31
N TYR A 103 -3.84 -14.14 -9.69
CA TYR A 103 -4.26 -13.86 -11.06
C TYR A 103 -4.06 -12.37 -11.32
N VAL A 104 -3.35 -12.01 -12.37
CA VAL A 104 -2.92 -10.64 -12.63
C VAL A 104 -3.27 -10.25 -14.06
N LYS A 105 -4.07 -9.20 -14.23
CA LYS A 105 -4.27 -8.46 -15.47
C LYS A 105 -3.49 -7.15 -15.43
N GLY A 106 -2.61 -6.92 -16.38
CA GLY A 106 -1.66 -5.81 -16.35
C GLY A 106 -0.28 -6.23 -15.86
N THR A 107 0.46 -5.32 -15.25
CA THR A 107 1.83 -5.53 -14.81
C THR A 107 2.01 -5.31 -13.31
N LEU A 108 2.88 -6.10 -12.69
CA LEU A 108 3.45 -5.83 -11.37
C LEU A 108 4.91 -5.44 -11.56
N GLU A 109 5.35 -4.41 -10.88
CA GLU A 109 6.67 -3.82 -11.03
C GLU A 109 7.34 -3.67 -9.66
N PRO A 110 8.69 -3.69 -9.58
CA PRO A 110 9.40 -3.52 -8.32
C PRO A 110 9.03 -2.23 -7.56
N ARG A 111 8.69 -1.14 -8.27
CA ARG A 111 8.21 0.11 -7.65
C ARG A 111 6.91 -0.06 -6.86
N ASP A 112 6.14 -1.13 -7.08
CA ASP A 112 4.91 -1.44 -6.31
C ASP A 112 5.21 -1.82 -4.85
N LEU A 113 6.47 -2.06 -4.49
CA LEU A 113 6.91 -2.16 -3.10
C LEU A 113 6.73 -0.83 -2.34
N ASN A 114 6.76 0.30 -3.06
CA ASN A 114 6.42 1.60 -2.49
C ASN A 114 4.93 1.91 -2.67
N ALA A 115 4.09 1.21 -1.94
CA ALA A 115 2.65 1.31 -2.09
C ALA A 115 1.95 1.72 -0.79
N VAL A 116 0.86 2.48 -0.93
CA VAL A 116 -0.09 2.82 0.14
C VAL A 116 -1.48 2.38 -0.28
N ALA A 117 -2.17 1.66 0.60
CA ALA A 117 -3.57 1.33 0.39
C ALA A 117 -4.45 2.51 0.80
N ILE A 118 -5.48 2.83 -0.01
CA ILE A 118 -6.53 3.77 0.35
C ILE A 118 -7.85 3.00 0.39
N VAL A 119 -8.50 3.01 1.56
CA VAL A 119 -9.73 2.25 1.80
C VAL A 119 -10.79 3.09 2.51
N GLY A 120 -12.05 2.69 2.37
CA GLY A 120 -13.12 3.37 3.08
C GLY A 120 -14.51 2.91 2.70
N SER A 121 -15.50 3.74 3.03
CA SER A 121 -16.91 3.46 2.82
C SER A 121 -17.28 3.34 1.34
N ARG A 122 -18.10 2.34 1.02
CA ARG A 122 -18.73 2.20 -0.31
C ARG A 122 -19.78 3.28 -0.57
N LYS A 123 -20.33 3.89 0.50
CA LYS A 123 -21.29 4.99 0.48
C LYS A 123 -20.64 6.23 1.10
N CYS A 124 -19.50 6.65 0.55
CA CYS A 124 -18.77 7.79 1.05
C CYS A 124 -19.51 9.11 0.78
N SER A 125 -19.20 10.14 1.57
CA SER A 125 -19.64 11.49 1.34
C SER A 125 -18.94 12.13 0.13
N PHE A 126 -19.37 13.32 -0.27
CA PHE A 126 -18.65 14.11 -1.28
C PHE A 126 -17.22 14.43 -0.81
N TYR A 127 -17.07 14.84 0.47
CA TYR A 127 -15.79 15.09 1.11
C TYR A 127 -14.87 13.86 1.04
N GLY A 128 -15.37 12.69 1.45
CA GLY A 128 -14.57 11.46 1.42
C GLY A 128 -14.08 11.10 0.02
N ARG A 129 -14.94 11.25 -0.99
CA ARG A 129 -14.58 11.03 -2.39
C ARG A 129 -13.49 11.99 -2.85
N GLU A 130 -13.70 13.30 -2.63
CA GLU A 130 -12.73 14.35 -2.99
C GLU A 130 -11.37 14.12 -2.32
N GLN A 131 -11.35 13.82 -1.01
CA GLN A 131 -10.10 13.56 -0.30
C GLN A 131 -9.42 12.28 -0.77
N SER A 132 -10.19 11.23 -1.07
CA SER A 132 -9.63 9.99 -1.63
C SER A 132 -8.95 10.24 -2.98
N GLU A 133 -9.60 10.96 -3.90
CA GLU A 133 -9.04 11.35 -5.19
C GLU A 133 -7.78 12.23 -5.00
N ARG A 134 -7.87 13.23 -4.12
CA ARG A 134 -6.75 14.16 -3.84
C ARG A 134 -5.53 13.42 -3.30
N PHE A 135 -5.68 12.62 -2.23
CA PHE A 135 -4.54 11.92 -1.63
C PHE A 135 -3.96 10.87 -2.58
N ALA A 136 -4.81 10.18 -3.36
CA ALA A 136 -4.34 9.25 -4.36
C ALA A 136 -3.52 9.93 -5.46
N ALA A 137 -3.94 11.12 -5.93
CA ALA A 137 -3.18 11.90 -6.90
C ALA A 137 -1.85 12.41 -6.33
N LEU A 138 -1.84 12.87 -5.07
CA LEU A 138 -0.62 13.33 -4.39
C LEU A 138 0.38 12.18 -4.19
N LEU A 139 -0.08 11.01 -3.72
CA LEU A 139 0.75 9.81 -3.58
C LEU A 139 1.33 9.37 -4.92
N ALA A 140 0.49 9.32 -5.96
CA ALA A 140 0.93 8.99 -7.32
C ALA A 140 1.97 9.98 -7.86
N GLY A 141 1.80 11.28 -7.58
CA GLY A 141 2.78 12.34 -7.92
C GLY A 141 4.10 12.20 -7.16
N ALA A 142 4.08 11.62 -5.96
CA ALA A 142 5.27 11.29 -5.17
C ALA A 142 5.90 9.93 -5.54
N GLY A 143 5.44 9.26 -6.61
CA GLY A 143 5.95 7.95 -7.04
C GLY A 143 5.49 6.77 -6.18
N VAL A 144 4.43 6.95 -5.38
CA VAL A 144 3.84 5.91 -4.55
C VAL A 144 2.71 5.22 -5.31
N THR A 145 2.73 3.90 -5.39
CA THR A 145 1.65 3.10 -5.98
C THR A 145 0.45 3.09 -5.03
N VAL A 146 -0.74 3.40 -5.56
CA VAL A 146 -1.98 3.36 -4.78
C VAL A 146 -2.63 1.99 -4.92
N ILE A 147 -2.91 1.31 -3.81
CA ILE A 147 -3.61 0.02 -3.81
C ILE A 147 -5.01 0.20 -3.22
N SER A 148 -6.01 -0.43 -3.81
CA SER A 148 -7.35 -0.45 -3.25
C SER A 148 -8.14 -1.68 -3.69
N GLY A 149 -9.36 -1.79 -3.17
CA GLY A 149 -10.21 -2.96 -3.40
C GLY A 149 -11.10 -2.88 -4.63
N GLY A 150 -11.09 -1.78 -5.38
CA GLY A 150 -11.95 -1.59 -6.54
C GLY A 150 -13.46 -1.50 -6.24
N ALA A 151 -13.85 -1.36 -4.97
CA ALA A 151 -15.25 -1.20 -4.59
C ALA A 151 -15.79 0.20 -4.94
N ARG A 152 -17.10 0.39 -4.80
CA ARG A 152 -17.73 1.73 -4.88
C ARG A 152 -17.13 2.68 -3.85
N GLY A 153 -17.34 3.97 -4.04
CA GLY A 153 -16.98 5.01 -3.07
C GLY A 153 -15.50 5.29 -3.02
N ILE A 154 -14.90 5.16 -1.83
CA ILE A 154 -13.50 5.52 -1.57
C ILE A 154 -12.53 4.77 -2.48
N ASP A 155 -12.69 3.47 -2.66
CA ASP A 155 -11.79 2.66 -3.49
C ASP A 155 -11.74 3.14 -4.95
N SER A 156 -12.93 3.33 -5.56
CA SER A 156 -13.02 3.84 -6.94
C SER A 156 -12.46 5.25 -7.08
N ALA A 157 -12.66 6.10 -6.07
CA ALA A 157 -12.11 7.45 -6.03
C ALA A 157 -10.57 7.42 -5.93
N ALA A 158 -10.02 6.54 -5.09
CA ALA A 158 -8.57 6.35 -4.97
C ALA A 158 -7.93 5.95 -6.32
N HIS A 159 -8.53 4.99 -7.02
CA HIS A 159 -8.03 4.59 -8.34
C HIS A 159 -8.08 5.73 -9.35
N ARG A 160 -9.20 6.48 -9.42
CA ARG A 160 -9.32 7.64 -10.31
C ARG A 160 -8.29 8.73 -10.00
N GLY A 161 -8.12 9.04 -8.69
CA GLY A 161 -7.12 10.00 -8.25
C GLY A 161 -5.71 9.60 -8.66
N ALA A 162 -5.31 8.36 -8.45
CA ALA A 162 -4.01 7.88 -8.89
C ALA A 162 -3.83 7.95 -10.42
N LEU A 163 -4.87 7.56 -11.18
CA LEU A 163 -4.85 7.60 -12.64
C LEU A 163 -4.92 9.02 -13.21
N SER A 164 -5.33 10.04 -12.45
CA SER A 164 -5.33 11.44 -12.88
C SER A 164 -3.91 12.00 -13.05
N HIS A 165 -2.92 11.46 -12.33
CA HIS A 165 -1.52 11.82 -12.52
C HIS A 165 -0.94 11.11 -13.75
N PRO A 166 -0.19 11.79 -14.64
CA PRO A 166 0.33 11.20 -15.90
C PRO A 166 1.14 9.91 -15.71
N GLN A 167 1.98 9.86 -14.68
CA GLN A 167 2.79 8.69 -14.32
C GLN A 167 2.19 7.86 -13.16
N GLY A 168 0.98 8.21 -12.74
CA GLY A 168 0.33 7.58 -11.61
C GLY A 168 0.05 6.09 -11.87
N ARG A 169 0.23 5.28 -10.82
CA ARG A 169 0.10 3.84 -10.85
C ARG A 169 -0.83 3.38 -9.74
N THR A 170 -1.68 2.39 -10.05
CA THR A 170 -2.60 1.85 -9.06
C THR A 170 -2.86 0.36 -9.31
N LEU A 171 -3.07 -0.38 -8.21
CA LEU A 171 -3.38 -1.80 -8.22
C LEU A 171 -4.75 -2.03 -7.59
N ALA A 172 -5.64 -2.71 -8.31
CA ALA A 172 -6.94 -3.12 -7.80
C ALA A 172 -6.91 -4.59 -7.40
N VAL A 173 -7.23 -4.89 -6.14
CA VAL A 173 -7.35 -6.27 -5.67
C VAL A 173 -8.84 -6.62 -5.63
N LEU A 174 -9.28 -7.71 -6.28
CA LEU A 174 -10.68 -8.09 -6.39
C LEU A 174 -11.07 -9.23 -5.44
N GLY A 175 -12.34 -9.27 -5.06
CA GLY A 175 -12.95 -10.37 -4.28
C GLY A 175 -13.72 -11.37 -5.15
N CYS A 176 -13.40 -11.46 -6.45
CA CYS A 176 -13.97 -12.37 -7.43
C CYS A 176 -12.91 -12.71 -8.48
N GLY A 177 -13.21 -13.57 -9.42
CA GLY A 177 -12.31 -13.85 -10.54
C GLY A 177 -11.89 -12.58 -11.27
N VAL A 178 -10.62 -12.50 -11.67
CA VAL A 178 -10.03 -11.30 -12.28
C VAL A 178 -10.68 -10.90 -13.62
N ASN A 179 -11.43 -11.81 -14.22
CA ASN A 179 -12.22 -11.60 -15.43
C ASN A 179 -13.64 -11.05 -15.18
N ILE A 180 -14.04 -10.92 -13.90
CA ILE A 180 -15.36 -10.40 -13.51
C ILE A 180 -15.22 -8.98 -12.98
N ALA A 181 -15.78 -8.01 -13.70
CA ALA A 181 -15.85 -6.63 -13.23
C ALA A 181 -16.93 -6.49 -12.14
N TYR A 182 -16.51 -6.32 -10.90
CA TYR A 182 -17.42 -6.04 -9.78
C TYR A 182 -16.90 -4.90 -8.90
N PRO A 183 -17.67 -3.81 -8.75
CA PRO A 183 -19.00 -3.60 -9.30
C PRO A 183 -18.98 -3.36 -10.82
N PRO A 184 -20.06 -3.71 -11.57
CA PRO A 184 -20.06 -3.64 -13.04
C PRO A 184 -19.77 -2.25 -13.62
N GLU A 185 -20.20 -1.20 -12.93
CA GLU A 185 -19.93 0.19 -13.32
C GLU A 185 -18.45 0.57 -13.32
N ASN A 186 -17.58 -0.20 -12.66
CA ASN A 186 -16.15 0.00 -12.63
C ASN A 186 -15.39 -0.76 -13.74
N ALA A 187 -16.09 -1.42 -14.68
CA ALA A 187 -15.45 -2.18 -15.76
C ALA A 187 -14.40 -1.35 -16.53
N GLY A 188 -14.79 -0.17 -17.02
CA GLY A 188 -13.87 0.74 -17.71
C GLY A 188 -12.74 1.28 -16.82
N LEU A 189 -12.96 1.40 -15.51
CA LEU A 189 -11.91 1.77 -14.55
C LEU A 189 -10.90 0.63 -14.42
N PHE A 190 -11.34 -0.63 -14.33
CA PHE A 190 -10.43 -1.78 -14.25
C PHE A 190 -9.58 -1.95 -15.52
N GLU A 191 -10.13 -1.63 -16.69
CA GLU A 191 -9.36 -1.60 -17.94
C GLU A 191 -8.23 -0.56 -17.89
N GLN A 192 -8.54 0.67 -17.44
CA GLN A 192 -7.53 1.72 -17.25
C GLN A 192 -6.47 1.34 -16.21
N ILE A 193 -6.88 0.69 -15.12
CA ILE A 193 -5.96 0.19 -14.10
C ILE A 193 -5.03 -0.87 -14.69
N ALA A 194 -5.54 -1.82 -15.47
CA ALA A 194 -4.74 -2.87 -16.09
C ALA A 194 -3.69 -2.32 -17.09
N GLN A 195 -3.96 -1.17 -17.71
CA GLN A 195 -3.02 -0.50 -18.63
C GLN A 195 -1.86 0.19 -17.91
N ARG A 196 -2.07 0.68 -16.69
CA ARG A 196 -1.10 1.51 -15.94
C ARG A 196 -0.69 0.93 -14.60
N GLY A 197 -1.10 -0.29 -14.32
CA GLY A 197 -0.88 -1.02 -13.10
C GLY A 197 -1.35 -2.46 -13.26
N ALA A 198 -2.12 -2.96 -12.30
CA ALA A 198 -2.69 -4.29 -12.38
C ALA A 198 -4.04 -4.42 -11.68
N VAL A 199 -4.88 -5.31 -12.21
CA VAL A 199 -6.05 -5.87 -11.53
C VAL A 199 -5.67 -7.28 -11.07
N ILE A 200 -5.84 -7.55 -9.78
CA ILE A 200 -5.30 -8.72 -9.10
C ILE A 200 -6.42 -9.48 -8.37
N SER A 201 -6.37 -10.78 -8.37
CA SER A 201 -7.25 -11.63 -7.57
C SER A 201 -6.52 -12.89 -7.09
N GLU A 202 -6.89 -13.41 -5.92
CA GLU A 202 -6.49 -14.77 -5.50
C GLU A 202 -7.51 -15.85 -5.89
N PHE A 203 -8.66 -15.43 -6.39
CA PHE A 203 -9.75 -16.33 -6.73
C PHE A 203 -9.64 -16.83 -8.17
N PRO A 204 -9.95 -18.11 -8.43
CA PRO A 204 -9.98 -18.69 -9.77
C PRO A 204 -10.83 -17.88 -10.75
N ILE A 205 -10.52 -18.05 -12.03
CA ILE A 205 -11.31 -17.46 -13.13
C ILE A 205 -12.78 -17.88 -12.97
N ASP A 206 -13.70 -16.97 -13.31
CA ASP A 206 -15.15 -17.12 -13.18
C ASP A 206 -15.70 -17.22 -11.74
N THR A 207 -14.86 -17.06 -10.70
CA THR A 207 -15.36 -17.01 -9.32
C THR A 207 -16.27 -15.80 -9.13
N PRO A 208 -17.56 -15.99 -8.76
CA PRO A 208 -18.50 -14.90 -8.60
C PRO A 208 -18.16 -14.01 -7.39
N PRO A 209 -18.67 -12.76 -7.34
CA PRO A 209 -18.42 -11.83 -6.24
C PRO A 209 -19.25 -12.20 -4.99
N LEU A 210 -18.82 -13.23 -4.26
CA LEU A 210 -19.46 -13.69 -3.03
C LEU A 210 -19.10 -12.75 -1.86
N ALA A 211 -20.06 -12.49 -0.99
CA ALA A 211 -19.90 -11.57 0.15
C ALA A 211 -18.72 -11.94 1.06
N GLU A 212 -18.50 -13.23 1.27
CA GLU A 212 -17.42 -13.78 2.10
C GLU A 212 -16.01 -13.60 1.53
N ASN A 213 -15.87 -13.35 0.23
CA ASN A 213 -14.58 -13.17 -0.43
C ASN A 213 -13.99 -11.79 -0.18
N PHE A 214 -14.83 -10.77 0.05
CA PHE A 214 -14.34 -9.40 0.24
C PHE A 214 -13.50 -9.22 1.53
N PRO A 215 -13.92 -9.74 2.71
CA PRO A 215 -13.06 -9.72 3.89
C PRO A 215 -11.76 -10.52 3.72
N LYS A 216 -11.82 -11.70 3.05
CA LYS A 216 -10.63 -12.52 2.76
C LYS A 216 -9.62 -11.75 1.88
N ARG A 217 -10.10 -11.04 0.86
CA ARG A 217 -9.29 -10.25 -0.06
C ARG A 217 -8.59 -9.07 0.64
N ASN A 218 -9.21 -8.44 1.65
CA ASN A 218 -8.70 -7.22 2.28
C ASN A 218 -7.26 -7.39 2.82
N ARG A 219 -6.88 -8.57 3.29
CA ARG A 219 -5.51 -8.85 3.73
C ARG A 219 -4.46 -8.71 2.63
N ILE A 220 -4.86 -8.88 1.37
CA ILE A 220 -3.97 -8.69 0.22
C ILE A 220 -3.79 -7.20 -0.05
N VAL A 221 -4.85 -6.39 0.07
CA VAL A 221 -4.78 -4.93 -0.07
C VAL A 221 -3.78 -4.35 0.93
N SER A 222 -3.90 -4.70 2.20
CA SER A 222 -2.97 -4.25 3.24
C SER A 222 -1.60 -4.94 3.13
N GLY A 223 -1.57 -6.23 2.80
CA GLY A 223 -0.34 -7.02 2.71
C GLY A 223 0.61 -6.58 1.59
N MET A 224 0.09 -6.04 0.50
CA MET A 224 0.89 -5.45 -0.59
C MET A 224 1.31 -4.00 -0.32
N SER A 225 0.87 -3.40 0.78
CA SER A 225 1.09 -1.98 1.09
C SER A 225 2.02 -1.82 2.27
N ARG A 226 2.74 -0.70 2.32
CA ARG A 226 3.54 -0.27 3.48
C ARG A 226 2.68 0.35 4.56
N GLY A 227 1.56 0.96 4.17
CA GLY A 227 0.59 1.56 5.07
C GLY A 227 -0.79 1.63 4.46
N VAL A 228 -1.80 1.84 5.30
CA VAL A 228 -3.22 1.88 4.91
C VAL A 228 -3.84 3.19 5.36
N LEU A 229 -4.31 4.00 4.43
CA LEU A 229 -5.09 5.23 4.71
C LEU A 229 -6.58 4.91 4.72
N VAL A 230 -7.23 5.14 5.86
CA VAL A 230 -8.69 5.07 6.02
C VAL A 230 -9.28 6.47 5.88
N VAL A 231 -10.07 6.69 4.83
CA VAL A 231 -10.63 8.03 4.51
C VAL A 231 -11.96 8.25 5.22
N GLU A 232 -12.91 7.37 5.04
CA GLU A 232 -14.21 7.37 5.72
C GLU A 232 -14.65 5.95 6.02
N ALA A 233 -15.16 5.72 7.23
CA ALA A 233 -15.68 4.43 7.66
C ALA A 233 -16.68 4.61 8.81
N ASP A 234 -17.86 3.99 8.71
CA ASP A 234 -18.72 3.82 9.88
C ASP A 234 -18.19 2.68 10.78
N VAL A 235 -18.80 2.52 11.95
CA VAL A 235 -18.37 1.51 12.95
C VAL A 235 -18.42 0.05 12.45
N ARG A 236 -19.15 -0.23 11.37
CA ARG A 236 -19.32 -1.58 10.77
C ARG A 236 -18.68 -1.69 9.41
N SER A 237 -17.87 -0.71 9.01
CA SER A 237 -17.24 -0.68 7.71
C SER A 237 -16.19 -1.78 7.56
N GLY A 238 -16.19 -2.47 6.40
CA GLY A 238 -15.12 -3.41 6.03
C GLY A 238 -13.73 -2.78 5.96
N ALA A 239 -13.63 -1.46 5.80
CA ALA A 239 -12.35 -0.75 5.82
C ALA A 239 -11.65 -0.84 7.19
N LEU A 240 -12.41 -0.94 8.30
CA LEU A 240 -11.85 -1.15 9.64
C LEU A 240 -11.25 -2.55 9.79
N ILE A 241 -11.80 -3.56 9.07
CA ILE A 241 -11.19 -4.90 9.01
C ILE A 241 -9.81 -4.79 8.33
N THR A 242 -9.72 -4.07 7.22
CA THR A 242 -8.44 -3.84 6.52
C THR A 242 -7.43 -3.11 7.40
N ALA A 243 -7.86 -2.06 8.13
CA ALA A 243 -7.00 -1.32 9.05
C ALA A 243 -6.48 -2.21 10.18
N ARG A 244 -7.35 -3.06 10.76
CA ARG A 244 -6.95 -4.02 11.80
C ARG A 244 -5.95 -5.04 11.27
N GLN A 245 -6.23 -5.65 10.12
CA GLN A 245 -5.30 -6.60 9.48
C GLN A 245 -3.93 -5.93 9.22
N ALA A 246 -3.93 -4.69 8.72
CA ALA A 246 -2.73 -3.92 8.50
C ALA A 246 -1.91 -3.72 9.78
N GLY A 247 -2.50 -3.15 10.82
CA GLY A 247 -1.79 -2.78 12.03
C GLY A 247 -1.47 -3.98 12.93
N VAL A 248 -2.46 -4.85 13.19
CA VAL A 248 -2.33 -5.93 14.19
C VAL A 248 -1.67 -7.16 13.59
N ASP A 249 -2.14 -7.61 12.42
CA ASP A 249 -1.74 -8.90 11.88
C ASP A 249 -0.48 -8.80 10.98
N GLN A 250 -0.23 -7.62 10.38
CA GLN A 250 0.80 -7.44 9.35
C GLN A 250 1.86 -6.39 9.72
N GLY A 251 1.70 -5.66 10.83
CA GLY A 251 2.67 -4.64 11.28
C GLY A 251 2.82 -3.46 10.30
N ARG A 252 1.76 -3.12 9.56
CA ARG A 252 1.74 -1.98 8.63
C ARG A 252 1.26 -0.72 9.35
N VAL A 253 1.74 0.44 8.90
CA VAL A 253 1.29 1.72 9.43
C VAL A 253 -0.17 1.95 9.06
N VAL A 254 -0.98 2.42 10.02
CA VAL A 254 -2.36 2.80 9.78
C VAL A 254 -2.49 4.31 9.86
N PHE A 255 -3.03 4.89 8.82
CA PHE A 255 -3.32 6.31 8.68
C PHE A 255 -4.82 6.53 8.68
N ALA A 256 -5.28 7.63 9.25
CA ALA A 256 -6.70 7.97 9.28
C ALA A 256 -6.93 9.45 8.98
N LEU A 257 -7.86 9.72 8.07
CA LEU A 257 -8.25 11.08 7.74
C LEU A 257 -9.28 11.59 8.75
N PRO A 258 -9.06 12.75 9.38
CA PRO A 258 -10.04 13.34 10.27
C PRO A 258 -11.25 13.87 9.48
N GLY A 259 -12.41 13.83 10.08
CA GLY A 259 -13.63 14.38 9.52
C GLY A 259 -14.47 15.08 10.56
N ARG A 260 -15.68 15.51 10.18
CA ARG A 260 -16.59 16.18 11.11
C ARG A 260 -17.06 15.21 12.20
N VAL A 261 -17.15 15.70 13.42
CA VAL A 261 -17.55 14.89 14.58
C VAL A 261 -19.02 14.44 14.54
N ASP A 262 -19.86 15.16 13.78
CA ASP A 262 -21.28 14.88 13.57
C ASP A 262 -21.55 13.95 12.35
N ASN A 263 -20.50 13.53 11.63
CA ASN A 263 -20.61 12.62 10.50
C ASN A 263 -20.36 11.18 10.94
N ALA A 264 -21.34 10.30 10.74
CA ALA A 264 -21.23 8.88 11.07
C ALA A 264 -20.05 8.18 10.36
N LEU A 265 -19.66 8.65 9.16
CA LEU A 265 -18.54 8.10 8.39
C LEU A 265 -17.16 8.52 8.94
N SER A 266 -17.12 9.49 9.87
CA SER A 266 -15.89 9.89 10.56
C SER A 266 -15.63 9.10 11.84
N ILE A 267 -16.61 8.35 12.34
CA ILE A 267 -16.49 7.61 13.61
C ILE A 267 -15.36 6.60 13.56
N GLY A 268 -15.28 5.82 12.46
CA GLY A 268 -14.21 4.84 12.28
C GLY A 268 -12.80 5.45 12.25
N PRO A 269 -12.52 6.44 11.38
CA PRO A 269 -11.25 7.17 11.40
C PRO A 269 -10.92 7.79 12.76
N HIS A 270 -11.87 8.41 13.44
CA HIS A 270 -11.66 8.98 14.78
C HIS A 270 -11.30 7.91 15.81
N GLN A 271 -11.94 6.73 15.74
CA GLN A 271 -11.58 5.63 16.62
C GLN A 271 -10.18 5.11 16.32
N LEU A 272 -9.82 4.93 15.05
CA LEU A 272 -8.48 4.52 14.66
C LEU A 272 -7.40 5.50 15.17
N ILE A 273 -7.64 6.82 15.08
CA ILE A 273 -6.73 7.85 15.63
C ILE A 273 -6.56 7.69 17.14
N ARG A 274 -7.65 7.45 17.87
CA ARG A 274 -7.60 7.19 19.34
C ARG A 274 -6.83 5.91 19.67
N ASP A 275 -6.89 4.91 18.78
CA ASP A 275 -6.21 3.63 18.92
C ASP A 275 -4.75 3.68 18.45
N GLY A 276 -4.25 4.86 18.04
CA GLY A 276 -2.85 5.09 17.67
C GLY A 276 -2.58 5.16 16.17
N ALA A 277 -3.61 5.20 15.31
CA ALA A 277 -3.40 5.49 13.90
C ALA A 277 -2.94 6.95 13.71
N ILE A 278 -2.09 7.16 12.72
CA ILE A 278 -1.55 8.48 12.40
C ILE A 278 -2.62 9.33 11.75
N LEU A 279 -2.88 10.51 12.35
CA LEU A 279 -3.78 11.49 11.79
C LEU A 279 -3.14 12.15 10.56
N VAL A 280 -3.84 12.12 9.42
CA VAL A 280 -3.37 12.64 8.15
C VAL A 280 -4.16 13.87 7.73
N THR A 281 -3.46 14.97 7.46
CA THR A 281 -4.02 16.19 6.89
C THR A 281 -3.32 16.62 5.59
N ARG A 282 -2.11 16.13 5.38
CA ARG A 282 -1.24 16.45 4.24
C ARG A 282 -0.45 15.20 3.82
N LEU A 283 0.15 15.25 2.63
CA LEU A 283 0.92 14.12 2.09
C LEU A 283 2.12 13.75 2.95
N GLU A 284 2.80 14.75 3.49
CA GLU A 284 4.01 14.60 4.31
C GLU A 284 3.75 13.72 5.54
N ASP A 285 2.56 13.82 6.15
CA ASP A 285 2.15 12.98 7.30
C ASP A 285 2.19 11.47 6.96
N ILE A 286 1.99 11.12 5.67
CA ILE A 286 2.10 9.73 5.21
C ILE A 286 3.56 9.39 4.89
N LEU A 287 4.26 10.25 4.13
CA LEU A 287 5.59 9.94 3.62
C LEU A 287 6.64 9.84 4.73
N GLU A 288 6.54 10.66 5.79
CA GLU A 288 7.45 10.66 6.93
C GLU A 288 7.38 9.33 7.70
N ASP A 289 6.18 8.81 7.92
CA ASP A 289 5.95 7.59 8.71
C ASP A 289 6.07 6.28 7.90
N LEU A 290 6.07 6.34 6.56
CA LEU A 290 6.42 5.17 5.76
C LEU A 290 7.90 4.79 5.88
N GLY A 291 8.75 5.72 6.31
CA GLY A 291 10.20 5.52 6.39
C GLY A 291 10.88 5.38 5.01
N PRO A 292 12.15 4.97 4.96
CA PRO A 292 12.88 4.81 3.71
C PRO A 292 12.27 3.71 2.84
N LEU A 293 12.45 3.85 1.51
CA LEU A 293 12.07 2.80 0.57
C LEU A 293 12.87 1.52 0.82
N PRO A 294 12.26 0.33 0.62
CA PRO A 294 13.02 -0.91 0.54
C PRO A 294 14.12 -0.80 -0.53
N VAL A 295 15.31 -1.30 -0.23
CA VAL A 295 16.50 -1.18 -1.11
C VAL A 295 16.22 -1.74 -2.50
N GLU A 296 15.47 -2.85 -2.58
CA GLU A 296 15.10 -3.49 -3.84
C GLU A 296 14.19 -2.61 -4.72
N ALA A 297 13.43 -1.70 -4.13
CA ALA A 297 12.61 -0.74 -4.88
C ALA A 297 13.44 0.41 -5.46
N THR A 298 14.58 0.73 -4.86
CA THR A 298 15.46 1.83 -5.29
C THR A 298 16.28 1.46 -6.52
N GLU A 299 16.71 0.20 -6.63
CA GLU A 299 17.50 -0.28 -7.78
C GLU A 299 16.68 -0.34 -9.08
N SER A 300 15.36 -0.42 -8.97
CA SER A 300 14.45 -0.53 -10.12
C SER A 300 13.94 0.81 -10.64
N ILE A 301 14.18 1.91 -9.92
CA ILE A 301 13.94 3.29 -10.36
C ILE A 301 15.19 3.79 -11.08
N SER A 302 15.74 3.00 -12.00
CA SER A 302 16.72 3.53 -12.95
C SER A 302 15.96 4.51 -13.86
N PRO A 303 16.39 5.77 -14.00
CA PRO A 303 15.75 6.68 -14.93
C PRO A 303 15.79 6.04 -16.32
N ALA A 304 14.64 6.06 -17.02
CA ALA A 304 14.60 5.66 -18.43
C ALA A 304 15.78 6.31 -19.16
N PRO A 305 16.43 5.61 -20.12
CA PRO A 305 17.55 6.19 -20.84
C PRO A 305 17.10 7.51 -21.47
N VAL A 306 17.64 8.58 -20.96
CA VAL A 306 17.50 9.91 -21.57
C VAL A 306 18.25 9.80 -22.89
N MET A 307 17.53 9.78 -24.01
CA MET A 307 18.14 9.96 -25.32
C MET A 307 19.03 11.18 -25.24
N ASP A 308 20.28 11.04 -25.70
CA ASP A 308 21.34 12.03 -25.72
C ASP A 308 20.82 13.44 -26.06
N ALA A 309 20.60 14.24 -25.04
CA ALA A 309 20.58 15.68 -25.15
C ALA A 309 21.97 16.16 -24.71
N ALA A 310 22.59 16.99 -25.55
CA ALA A 310 23.90 17.57 -25.36
C ALA A 310 24.11 18.10 -23.91
N PRO A 311 25.36 18.11 -23.40
CA PRO A 311 25.64 18.46 -22.01
C PRO A 311 25.19 19.88 -21.71
N ILE A 312 24.07 19.99 -20.97
CA ILE A 312 23.67 21.24 -20.38
C ILE A 312 24.53 21.40 -19.13
N THR A 313 25.45 22.34 -19.19
CA THR A 313 26.23 22.83 -18.05
C THR A 313 25.22 23.34 -17.00
N THR A 314 24.91 22.56 -16.00
CA THR A 314 24.05 23.01 -14.89
C THR A 314 24.86 23.98 -14.03
N ALA A 315 24.58 25.26 -14.20
CA ALA A 315 24.90 26.25 -13.18
C ALA A 315 24.18 25.85 -11.86
N PRO A 316 24.80 26.05 -10.69
CA PRO A 316 24.16 25.79 -9.42
C PRO A 316 22.83 26.53 -9.35
N PRO A 317 21.76 25.94 -8.73
CA PRO A 317 20.49 26.63 -8.64
C PRO A 317 20.69 28.02 -7.97
N PRO A 318 19.99 29.06 -8.44
CA PRO A 318 20.11 30.36 -7.85
C PRO A 318 19.73 30.31 -6.36
N PRO A 319 20.41 31.04 -5.49
CA PRO A 319 20.09 31.08 -4.07
C PRO A 319 18.62 31.48 -3.89
N LYS A 320 17.90 30.72 -3.05
CA LYS A 320 16.50 31.01 -2.71
C LYS A 320 16.48 32.42 -2.10
N VAL A 321 15.90 33.38 -2.79
CA VAL A 321 15.71 34.74 -2.26
C VAL A 321 14.47 34.71 -1.35
N PHE A 322 14.69 34.82 -0.05
CA PHE A 322 13.60 34.91 0.93
C PHE A 322 13.29 36.41 1.14
N ASN A 323 12.02 36.79 1.00
CA ASN A 323 11.55 38.08 1.48
C ASN A 323 11.46 38.04 3.01
N LEU A 324 12.52 38.48 3.69
CA LEU A 324 12.65 38.48 5.14
C LEU A 324 12.38 39.91 5.69
N SER A 325 11.71 39.99 6.83
CA SER A 325 11.61 41.24 7.60
C SER A 325 12.97 41.58 8.22
N GLU A 326 13.14 42.81 8.70
CA GLU A 326 14.39 43.24 9.34
C GLU A 326 14.78 42.32 10.51
N HIS A 327 13.83 41.97 11.36
CA HIS A 327 14.06 41.04 12.48
C HIS A 327 14.45 39.64 12.00
N GLN A 328 13.79 39.10 10.94
CA GLN A 328 14.10 37.82 10.34
C GLN A 328 15.51 37.83 9.74
N GLN A 329 15.89 38.90 9.06
CA GLN A 329 17.23 39.04 8.48
C GLN A 329 18.30 39.06 9.57
N GLN A 330 18.11 39.85 10.64
CA GLN A 330 19.03 39.87 11.77
C GLN A 330 19.25 38.50 12.42
N ILE A 331 18.18 37.71 12.57
CA ILE A 331 18.29 36.34 13.10
C ILE A 331 19.06 35.42 12.14
N VAL A 332 18.73 35.44 10.85
CA VAL A 332 19.40 34.62 9.82
C VAL A 332 20.89 34.94 9.69
N ASP A 333 21.25 36.21 9.83
CA ASP A 333 22.65 36.67 9.77
C ASP A 333 23.50 36.18 10.97
N GLN A 334 22.85 35.88 12.10
CA GLN A 334 23.53 35.28 13.27
C GLN A 334 23.60 33.74 13.20
N LEU A 335 22.85 33.13 12.30
CA LEU A 335 22.83 31.67 12.13
C LEU A 335 23.81 31.27 11.02
N GLY A 336 24.75 30.38 11.39
CA GLY A 336 25.70 29.74 10.47
C GLY A 336 25.30 28.31 10.11
N SER A 337 26.31 27.52 9.73
CA SER A 337 26.20 26.07 9.56
C SER A 337 26.04 25.32 10.88
N ASP A 338 26.54 25.91 11.97
CA ASP A 338 26.50 25.33 13.30
C ASP A 338 25.21 25.72 14.02
N ALA A 339 24.71 24.80 14.84
CA ALA A 339 23.49 25.02 15.59
C ALA A 339 23.70 26.01 16.74
N ILE A 340 22.84 27.01 16.86
CA ILE A 340 22.90 28.05 17.91
C ILE A 340 21.60 28.00 18.71
N GLY A 341 21.73 28.09 20.04
CA GLY A 341 20.61 28.12 20.97
C GLY A 341 19.89 29.48 21.00
N ILE A 342 18.63 29.45 21.43
CA ILE A 342 17.78 30.67 21.55
C ILE A 342 18.45 31.72 22.45
N ASP A 343 19.04 31.33 23.58
CA ASP A 343 19.68 32.23 24.53
C ASP A 343 20.86 33.01 23.89
N ALA A 344 21.66 32.31 23.10
CA ALA A 344 22.75 32.93 22.35
C ALA A 344 22.25 33.87 21.23
N LEU A 345 21.10 33.58 20.64
CA LEU A 345 20.45 34.50 19.67
C LEU A 345 19.92 35.75 20.37
N VAL A 346 19.37 35.64 21.57
CA VAL A 346 18.95 36.78 22.40
C VAL A 346 20.14 37.68 22.70
N GLU A 347 21.27 37.11 23.15
CA GLU A 347 22.48 37.81 23.48
C GLU A 347 23.06 38.54 22.26
N ARG A 348 23.09 37.92 21.09
CA ARG A 348 23.66 38.44 19.85
C ARG A 348 22.80 39.49 19.13
N THR A 349 21.46 39.34 19.22
CA THR A 349 20.54 40.25 18.51
C THR A 349 19.97 41.33 19.40
N GLY A 350 20.03 41.17 20.72
CA GLY A 350 19.42 42.08 21.68
C GLY A 350 17.88 42.05 21.69
N MET A 351 17.27 41.11 20.99
CA MET A 351 15.81 40.99 20.91
C MET A 351 15.24 40.20 22.08
N GLU A 352 13.99 40.47 22.43
CA GLU A 352 13.27 39.70 23.42
C GLU A 352 13.05 38.25 22.94
N VAL A 353 13.11 37.27 23.88
CA VAL A 353 12.92 35.83 23.62
C VAL A 353 11.64 35.58 22.84
N SER A 354 10.54 36.26 23.21
CA SER A 354 9.23 36.17 22.55
C SER A 354 9.24 36.49 21.08
N ILE A 355 10.02 37.55 20.69
CA ILE A 355 10.20 37.97 19.29
C ILE A 355 11.01 36.91 18.56
N ILE A 356 12.13 36.49 19.12
CA ILE A 356 13.01 35.48 18.49
C ILE A 356 12.26 34.18 18.25
N MET A 357 11.53 33.67 19.21
CA MET A 357 10.76 32.43 19.05
C MET A 357 9.69 32.53 17.94
N ARG A 358 9.00 33.67 17.89
CA ARG A 358 8.01 33.93 16.83
C ARG A 358 8.67 33.95 15.45
N GLU A 359 9.75 34.69 15.30
CA GLU A 359 10.43 34.86 14.01
C GLU A 359 11.15 33.57 13.58
N LEU A 360 11.72 32.78 14.51
CA LEU A 360 12.28 31.46 14.21
C LEU A 360 11.20 30.48 13.71
N THR A 361 9.99 30.56 14.24
CA THR A 361 8.86 29.78 13.73
C THR A 361 8.53 30.16 12.28
N PHE A 362 8.43 31.44 11.97
CA PHE A 362 8.21 31.90 10.60
C PHE A 362 9.37 31.57 9.64
N LEU A 363 10.61 31.67 10.10
CA LEU A 363 11.79 31.33 9.32
C LEU A 363 11.87 29.82 9.03
N SER A 364 11.46 28.99 9.98
CA SER A 364 11.36 27.56 9.80
C SER A 364 10.27 27.19 8.78
N LEU A 365 9.11 27.85 8.85
CA LEU A 365 8.03 27.69 7.86
C LEU A 365 8.44 28.14 6.44
N LYS A 366 9.25 29.21 6.34
CA LYS A 366 9.81 29.66 5.06
C LYS A 366 10.96 28.76 4.56
N GLY A 367 11.45 27.83 5.37
CA GLY A 367 12.60 26.99 5.04
C GLY A 367 13.93 27.72 5.04
N ALA A 368 14.03 28.87 5.68
CA ALA A 368 15.26 29.65 5.80
C ALA A 368 16.15 29.18 6.97
N VAL A 369 15.54 28.55 7.98
CA VAL A 369 16.18 28.05 9.20
C VAL A 369 15.68 26.64 9.50
N GLN A 370 16.57 25.79 9.98
CA GLN A 370 16.28 24.42 10.40
C GLN A 370 16.47 24.27 11.93
N ARG A 371 15.46 23.74 12.61
CA ARG A 371 15.58 23.34 14.01
C ARG A 371 16.36 22.03 14.08
N VAL A 372 17.39 21.98 14.90
CA VAL A 372 18.26 20.79 15.06
C VAL A 372 17.80 19.95 16.24
N ASP A 373 17.44 20.59 17.36
CA ASP A 373 16.86 19.99 18.55
C ASP A 373 15.95 20.98 19.29
N GLY A 374 15.51 20.64 20.50
CA GLY A 374 14.51 21.39 21.27
C GLY A 374 14.69 22.91 21.30
N GLN A 375 15.93 23.45 21.34
CA GLN A 375 16.21 24.87 21.44
C GLN A 375 17.29 25.40 20.49
N ASN A 376 17.88 24.53 19.62
CA ASN A 376 18.97 24.90 18.74
C ASN A 376 18.51 24.97 17.27
N TYR A 377 18.97 26.01 16.58
CA TYR A 377 18.63 26.32 15.19
C TYR A 377 19.88 26.58 14.36
N ARG A 378 19.83 26.25 13.07
CA ARG A 378 20.87 26.57 12.09
C ARG A 378 20.26 27.12 10.81
N ARG A 379 21.05 27.80 10.01
CA ARG A 379 20.64 28.24 8.67
C ARG A 379 20.39 27.02 7.77
N ALA A 380 19.27 27.00 7.04
CA ALA A 380 18.99 25.96 6.05
C ALA A 380 19.94 26.13 4.85
N ARG A 381 20.39 25.02 4.27
CA ARG A 381 21.29 25.01 3.10
C ARG A 381 20.55 25.30 1.81
#